data_72662bf4a9cd19b5a69293cf9d1755c5
#
_entry.id   72662bf4a9cd19b5a69293cf9d1755c5
#
_cell.length_a   1.000
_cell.length_b   1.000
_cell.length_c   1.000
_cell.angle_alpha   90.00
_cell.angle_beta   90.00
_cell.angle_gamma   90.00
#
_symmetry.space_group_name_H-M   'P 1'
#
loop_
_entity.id
_entity.type
_entity.pdbx_description
1 polymer ?
#
loop_
_entity_poly.entity_id
_entity_poly.type
_entity_poly.pdbx_seq_one_letter_code
_entity_poly.pdbx_strand_id
1 'polypeptide(L)'
;MSDYVRGLRDRVGNDLLFMPSTHCAIRDDAGRLLMVRHFEGRWQLPGGGIEPGETPADAARRECWEEAKVLVEPTRILGTYAGPEFSVVYGNGDHAMWVVTIFEARLLEGEPRPGDDETIDVGWFSEDELASLPMSEATRLTLRGVLDAVPFEPATWLP
;
A
#
# COMPACT_ATOMS: atom_id res chain seq x y z
N MET A 1 -11.70 1.71 -7.77
CA MET A 1 -12.56 2.08 -6.59
C MET A 1 -13.66 1.05 -6.43
N SER A 2 -13.80 0.44 -5.25
CA SER A 2 -14.76 -0.63 -4.97
C SER A 2 -16.23 -0.16 -4.94
N ASP A 3 -17.17 -1.11 -5.06
CA ASP A 3 -18.62 -0.82 -4.97
C ASP A 3 -19.00 -0.27 -3.59
N TYR A 4 -18.31 -0.75 -2.54
CA TYR A 4 -18.52 -0.25 -1.18
C TYR A 4 -18.14 1.23 -1.06
N VAL A 5 -16.96 1.58 -1.54
CA VAL A 5 -16.50 2.98 -1.50
C VAL A 5 -17.36 3.88 -2.37
N ARG A 6 -17.80 3.41 -3.56
CA ARG A 6 -18.80 4.15 -4.38
C ARG A 6 -20.08 4.41 -3.61
N GLY A 7 -20.63 3.38 -2.95
CA GLY A 7 -21.83 3.53 -2.14
C GLY A 7 -21.69 4.48 -0.93
N LEU A 8 -20.47 4.62 -0.38
CA LEU A 8 -20.19 5.65 0.62
C LEU A 8 -20.14 7.04 -0.02
N ARG A 9 -19.44 7.20 -1.14
CA ARG A 9 -19.33 8.46 -1.89
C ARG A 9 -20.70 9.02 -2.32
N ASP A 10 -21.60 8.14 -2.75
CA ASP A 10 -22.98 8.52 -3.10
C ASP A 10 -23.73 9.17 -1.93
N ARG A 11 -23.33 8.90 -0.69
CA ARG A 11 -23.96 9.42 0.53
C ARG A 11 -23.27 10.64 1.11
N VAL A 12 -21.94 10.68 1.06
CA VAL A 12 -21.13 11.71 1.71
C VAL A 12 -20.43 12.66 0.74
N GLY A 13 -20.55 12.42 -0.58
CA GLY A 13 -19.84 13.23 -1.58
C GLY A 13 -18.34 13.14 -1.40
N ASN A 14 -17.68 14.30 -1.45
CA ASN A 14 -16.22 14.41 -1.37
C ASN A 14 -15.69 14.55 0.06
N ASP A 15 -16.54 14.47 1.08
CA ASP A 15 -16.11 14.57 2.47
C ASP A 15 -15.05 13.50 2.80
N LEU A 16 -14.25 13.78 3.83
CA LEU A 16 -13.20 12.88 4.26
C LEU A 16 -13.74 11.48 4.61
N LEU A 17 -13.25 10.46 3.93
CA LEU A 17 -13.39 9.06 4.32
C LEU A 17 -12.10 8.58 5.00
N PHE A 18 -12.23 8.05 6.23
CA PHE A 18 -11.13 7.43 6.96
C PHE A 18 -11.17 5.92 6.71
N MET A 19 -10.16 5.39 6.01
CA MET A 19 -10.23 4.06 5.39
C MET A 19 -9.07 3.16 5.78
N PRO A 20 -9.31 1.87 6.05
CA PRO A 20 -8.24 0.89 6.24
C PRO A 20 -7.64 0.46 4.90
N SER A 21 -6.34 0.20 4.90
CA SER A 21 -5.61 -0.36 3.76
C SER A 21 -4.49 -1.29 4.20
N THR A 22 -3.95 -2.03 3.27
CA THR A 22 -2.87 -2.98 3.47
C THR A 22 -1.91 -2.97 2.30
N HIS A 23 -0.61 -3.16 2.58
CA HIS A 23 0.43 -3.29 1.54
C HIS A 23 1.40 -4.41 1.90
N CYS A 24 2.10 -4.94 0.90
CA CYS A 24 3.06 -6.02 1.06
C CYS A 24 4.48 -5.58 0.72
N ALA A 25 5.41 -5.79 1.64
CA ALA A 25 6.84 -5.79 1.39
C ALA A 25 7.25 -7.19 0.94
N ILE A 26 7.45 -7.39 -0.34
CA ILE A 26 7.83 -8.65 -0.97
C ILE A 26 9.26 -8.50 -1.44
N ARG A 27 10.13 -9.45 -1.07
CA ARG A 27 11.54 -9.46 -1.49
C ARG A 27 11.82 -10.65 -2.40
N ASP A 28 12.66 -10.43 -3.41
CA ASP A 28 13.24 -11.50 -4.19
C ASP A 28 14.49 -12.10 -3.52
N ASP A 29 15.09 -13.10 -4.15
CA ASP A 29 16.31 -13.78 -3.64
C ASP A 29 17.53 -12.85 -3.55
N ALA A 30 17.53 -11.73 -4.28
CA ALA A 30 18.57 -10.69 -4.20
C ALA A 30 18.27 -9.63 -3.14
N GLY A 31 17.15 -9.75 -2.40
CA GLY A 31 16.71 -8.80 -1.38
C GLY A 31 16.05 -7.54 -1.91
N ARG A 32 15.78 -7.45 -3.23
CA ARG A 32 15.10 -6.32 -3.85
C ARG A 32 13.62 -6.33 -3.51
N LEU A 33 13.02 -5.15 -3.32
CA LEU A 33 11.58 -4.99 -3.05
C LEU A 33 10.79 -4.91 -4.36
N LEU A 34 9.63 -5.58 -4.37
CA LEU A 34 8.64 -5.43 -5.43
C LEU A 34 7.90 -4.12 -5.24
N MET A 35 7.88 -3.31 -6.30
CA MET A 35 7.13 -2.06 -6.34
C MET A 35 6.18 -2.07 -7.53
N VAL A 36 5.04 -1.41 -7.37
CA VAL A 36 4.07 -1.13 -8.43
C VAL A 36 4.03 0.37 -8.72
N ARG A 37 3.84 0.75 -9.98
CA ARG A 37 3.67 2.15 -10.37
C ARG A 37 2.26 2.38 -10.88
N HIS A 38 1.55 3.27 -10.23
CA HIS A 38 0.20 3.67 -10.63
C HIS A 38 0.20 4.68 -11.77
N PHE A 39 -0.95 4.80 -12.44
CA PHE A 39 -1.12 5.73 -13.57
C PHE A 39 -0.74 7.19 -13.25
N GLU A 40 -0.79 7.60 -11.97
CA GLU A 40 -0.29 8.90 -11.52
C GLU A 40 1.25 9.03 -11.57
N GLY A 41 1.96 7.95 -11.91
CA GLY A 41 3.40 7.91 -12.06
C GLY A 41 4.20 7.66 -10.78
N ARG A 42 3.54 7.42 -9.65
CA ARG A 42 4.19 7.16 -8.37
C ARG A 42 4.33 5.67 -8.10
N TRP A 43 5.48 5.31 -7.54
CA TRP A 43 5.78 3.97 -7.07
C TRP A 43 5.36 3.78 -5.62
N GLN A 44 4.87 2.59 -5.30
CA GLN A 44 4.52 2.16 -3.94
C GLN A 44 4.68 0.64 -3.79
N LEU A 45 4.59 0.15 -2.56
CA LEU A 45 4.42 -1.28 -2.32
C LEU A 45 3.07 -1.74 -2.86
N PRO A 46 2.94 -2.94 -3.44
CA PRO A 46 1.65 -3.47 -3.86
C PRO A 46 0.67 -3.54 -2.70
N GLY A 47 -0.57 -3.09 -2.93
CA GLY A 47 -1.60 -3.04 -1.92
C GLY A 47 -2.63 -1.93 -2.12
N GLY A 48 -3.72 -2.02 -1.37
CA GLY A 48 -4.86 -1.10 -1.46
C GLY A 48 -5.84 -1.24 -0.32
N GLY A 49 -7.08 -0.88 -0.55
CA GLY A 49 -8.14 -0.86 0.45
C GLY A 49 -8.57 -2.24 0.93
N ILE A 50 -8.88 -2.35 2.21
CA ILE A 50 -9.50 -3.56 2.78
C ILE A 50 -11.00 -3.48 2.55
N GLU A 51 -11.57 -4.49 1.88
CA GLU A 51 -12.99 -4.57 1.59
C GLU A 51 -13.79 -5.15 2.78
N PRO A 52 -15.07 -4.79 2.92
CA PRO A 52 -15.93 -5.40 3.93
C PRO A 52 -15.96 -6.93 3.83
N GLY A 53 -15.60 -7.59 4.95
CA GLY A 53 -15.55 -9.05 5.03
C GLY A 53 -14.18 -9.66 4.80
N GLU A 54 -13.19 -8.88 4.37
CA GLU A 54 -11.80 -9.33 4.26
C GLU A 54 -11.04 -9.17 5.58
N THR A 55 -10.13 -10.09 5.84
CA THR A 55 -9.04 -9.80 6.79
C THR A 55 -7.96 -8.94 6.11
N PRO A 56 -7.13 -8.18 6.86
CA PRO A 56 -6.03 -7.44 6.27
C PRO A 56 -5.09 -8.31 5.42
N ALA A 57 -4.88 -9.58 5.81
CA ALA A 57 -4.04 -10.51 5.07
C ALA A 57 -4.70 -11.00 3.76
N ASP A 58 -6.02 -11.19 3.75
CA ASP A 58 -6.75 -11.55 2.52
C ASP A 58 -6.72 -10.40 1.52
N ALA A 59 -6.97 -9.16 1.98
CA ALA A 59 -6.86 -7.97 1.15
C ALA A 59 -5.44 -7.81 0.57
N ALA A 60 -4.40 -8.03 1.39
CA ALA A 60 -3.01 -7.99 0.95
C ALA A 60 -2.72 -8.97 -0.20
N ARG A 61 -3.24 -10.20 -0.11
CA ARG A 61 -3.10 -11.21 -1.17
C ARG A 61 -3.84 -10.83 -2.44
N ARG A 62 -5.09 -10.36 -2.30
CA ARG A 62 -5.92 -9.92 -3.43
C ARG A 62 -5.24 -8.78 -4.20
N GLU A 63 -4.80 -7.73 -3.49
CA GLU A 63 -4.16 -6.57 -4.10
C GLU A 63 -2.86 -6.95 -4.82
N CYS A 64 -2.00 -7.79 -4.23
CA CYS A 64 -0.80 -8.28 -4.90
C CYS A 64 -1.12 -9.04 -6.19
N TRP A 65 -2.22 -9.81 -6.21
CA TRP A 65 -2.67 -10.47 -7.43
C TRP A 65 -3.27 -9.50 -8.45
N GLU A 66 -4.08 -8.56 -8.00
CA GLU A 66 -4.72 -7.57 -8.88
C GLU A 66 -3.69 -6.68 -9.54
N GLU A 67 -2.79 -6.06 -8.77
CA GLU A 67 -1.82 -5.09 -9.26
C GLU A 67 -0.58 -5.70 -9.94
N ALA A 68 -0.06 -6.80 -9.40
CA ALA A 68 1.24 -7.34 -9.81
C ALA A 68 1.22 -8.78 -10.38
N LYS A 69 0.05 -9.46 -10.36
CA LYS A 69 -0.10 -10.87 -10.80
C LYS A 69 0.81 -11.85 -10.06
N VAL A 70 1.06 -11.61 -8.79
CA VAL A 70 1.82 -12.49 -7.92
C VAL A 70 0.96 -13.04 -6.80
N LEU A 71 1.12 -14.32 -6.48
CA LEU A 71 0.55 -14.95 -5.29
C LEU A 71 1.55 -14.82 -4.14
N VAL A 72 1.09 -14.31 -3.02
CA VAL A 72 1.92 -14.08 -1.85
C VAL A 72 1.31 -14.71 -0.59
N GLU A 73 2.16 -14.94 0.39
CA GLU A 73 1.78 -15.30 1.74
C GLU A 73 2.26 -14.22 2.72
N PRO A 74 1.35 -13.38 3.26
CA PRO A 74 1.68 -12.48 4.34
C PRO A 74 2.15 -13.29 5.56
N THR A 75 3.33 -12.96 6.09
CA THR A 75 3.99 -13.74 7.16
C THR A 75 4.01 -13.04 8.50
N ARG A 76 4.11 -11.71 8.49
CA ARG A 76 4.07 -10.90 9.71
C ARG A 76 3.73 -9.44 9.39
N ILE A 77 3.24 -8.71 10.37
CA ILE A 77 3.03 -7.26 10.29
C ILE A 77 4.37 -6.57 10.59
N LEU A 78 4.78 -5.68 9.68
CA LEU A 78 5.96 -4.82 9.85
C LEU A 78 5.61 -3.51 10.56
N GLY A 79 4.39 -3.02 10.38
CA GLY A 79 3.93 -1.80 11.04
C GLY A 79 2.52 -1.40 10.60
N THR A 80 1.97 -0.45 11.35
CA THR A 80 0.72 0.24 11.01
C THR A 80 0.97 1.75 11.05
N TYR A 81 0.55 2.44 10.01
CA TYR A 81 0.84 3.85 9.78
C TYR A 81 -0.44 4.63 9.53
N ALA A 82 -0.52 5.82 10.07
CA ALA A 82 -1.60 6.78 9.84
C ALA A 82 -1.07 8.19 10.11
N GLY A 83 -1.87 9.19 9.85
CA GLY A 83 -1.52 10.59 10.12
C GLY A 83 -1.75 11.49 8.91
N PRO A 84 -1.42 12.78 9.02
CA PRO A 84 -1.65 13.75 7.95
C PRO A 84 -1.00 13.38 6.61
N GLU A 85 0.14 12.70 6.63
CA GLU A 85 0.90 12.26 5.45
C GLU A 85 0.15 11.21 4.64
N PHE A 86 -0.79 10.51 5.27
CA PHE A 86 -1.64 9.48 4.65
C PHE A 86 -2.98 10.04 4.18
N SER A 87 -3.12 11.35 4.14
CA SER A 87 -4.27 12.06 3.58
C SER A 87 -4.04 12.35 2.10
N VAL A 88 -5.06 12.07 1.27
CA VAL A 88 -5.01 12.32 -0.17
C VAL A 88 -6.30 12.97 -0.64
N VAL A 89 -6.18 13.98 -1.50
CA VAL A 89 -7.28 14.53 -2.28
C VAL A 89 -7.04 14.11 -3.73
N TYR A 90 -7.96 13.31 -4.26
CA TYR A 90 -7.90 12.81 -5.64
C TYR A 90 -8.31 13.87 -6.64
N GLY A 91 -7.97 13.67 -7.92
CA GLY A 91 -8.28 14.63 -8.99
C GLY A 91 -9.76 14.91 -9.20
N ASN A 92 -10.66 14.02 -8.77
CA ASN A 92 -12.11 14.21 -8.75
C ASN A 92 -12.62 14.95 -7.51
N GLY A 93 -11.72 15.35 -6.59
CA GLY A 93 -12.04 16.04 -5.34
C GLY A 93 -12.34 15.13 -4.14
N ASP A 94 -12.37 13.82 -4.32
CA ASP A 94 -12.57 12.87 -3.21
C ASP A 94 -11.44 13.00 -2.19
N HIS A 95 -11.79 13.11 -0.91
CA HIS A 95 -10.82 13.17 0.18
C HIS A 95 -10.81 11.85 0.97
N ALA A 96 -9.65 11.24 1.10
CA ALA A 96 -9.44 10.04 1.90
C ALA A 96 -8.25 10.19 2.84
N MET A 97 -8.30 9.53 3.99
CA MET A 97 -7.17 9.34 4.89
C MET A 97 -7.06 7.86 5.20
N TRP A 98 -5.85 7.33 5.07
CA TRP A 98 -5.61 5.90 5.16
C TRP A 98 -4.95 5.49 6.47
N VAL A 99 -5.42 4.37 7.01
CA VAL A 99 -4.68 3.58 8.02
C VAL A 99 -4.07 2.40 7.29
N VAL A 100 -2.77 2.41 7.16
CA VAL A 100 -2.03 1.46 6.32
C VAL A 100 -1.36 0.40 7.19
N THR A 101 -1.68 -0.87 7.00
CA THR A 101 -0.96 -2.00 7.59
C THR A 101 0.02 -2.58 6.58
N ILE A 102 1.29 -2.65 6.93
CA ILE A 102 2.34 -3.24 6.07
C ILE A 102 2.65 -4.65 6.53
N PHE A 103 2.52 -5.60 5.61
CA PHE A 103 2.97 -6.97 5.81
C PHE A 103 4.33 -7.23 5.18
N GLU A 104 5.16 -8.01 5.83
CA GLU A 104 6.16 -8.82 5.13
C GLU A 104 5.43 -9.97 4.46
N ALA A 105 5.75 -10.22 3.19
CA ALA A 105 5.11 -11.30 2.46
C ALA A 105 6.13 -12.08 1.63
N ARG A 106 5.92 -13.38 1.59
CA ARG A 106 6.70 -14.31 0.77
C ARG A 106 6.03 -14.49 -0.58
N LEU A 107 6.79 -14.36 -1.66
CA LEU A 107 6.34 -14.73 -3.00
C LEU A 107 6.14 -16.25 -3.08
N LEU A 108 4.96 -16.69 -3.48
CA LEU A 108 4.65 -18.11 -3.71
C LEU A 108 4.75 -18.47 -5.19
N GLU A 109 4.10 -17.69 -6.04
CA GLU A 109 4.00 -17.94 -7.48
C GLU A 109 3.83 -16.61 -8.24
N GLY A 110 4.16 -16.65 -9.54
CA GLY A 110 3.93 -15.58 -10.50
C GLY A 110 5.19 -14.81 -10.85
N GLU A 111 5.18 -14.28 -12.08
CA GLU A 111 6.16 -13.31 -12.55
C GLU A 111 5.51 -11.93 -12.50
N PRO A 112 6.12 -10.97 -11.77
CA PRO A 112 5.55 -9.64 -11.60
C PRO A 112 5.32 -8.94 -12.94
N ARG A 113 4.11 -8.44 -13.14
CA ARG A 113 3.69 -7.65 -14.30
C ARG A 113 2.43 -6.85 -13.96
N PRO A 114 2.15 -5.74 -14.64
CA PRO A 114 0.89 -5.00 -14.45
C PRO A 114 -0.32 -5.94 -14.62
N GLY A 115 -1.24 -5.85 -13.67
CA GLY A 115 -2.35 -6.78 -13.56
C GLY A 115 -3.73 -6.17 -13.70
N ASP A 116 -3.84 -4.85 -13.59
CA ASP A 116 -5.07 -4.07 -13.71
C ASP A 116 -4.83 -2.78 -14.51
N ASP A 117 -5.89 -1.98 -14.68
CA ASP A 117 -5.83 -0.72 -15.43
C ASP A 117 -5.23 0.44 -14.62
N GLU A 118 -5.08 0.27 -13.29
CA GLU A 118 -4.52 1.29 -12.40
C GLU A 118 -2.98 1.18 -12.30
N THR A 119 -2.42 -0.02 -12.52
CA THR A 119 -0.98 -0.30 -12.46
C THR A 119 -0.36 -0.28 -13.85
N ILE A 120 0.54 0.66 -14.09
CA ILE A 120 1.19 0.84 -15.40
C ILE A 120 2.58 0.21 -15.50
N ASP A 121 3.19 -0.13 -14.35
CA ASP A 121 4.52 -0.74 -14.31
C ASP A 121 4.73 -1.52 -13.00
N VAL A 122 5.57 -2.53 -13.04
CA VAL A 122 5.94 -3.36 -11.88
C VAL A 122 7.41 -3.71 -11.99
N GLY A 123 8.15 -3.63 -10.88
CA GLY A 123 9.58 -3.94 -10.90
C GLY A 123 10.16 -4.27 -9.54
N TRP A 124 11.34 -4.91 -9.58
CA TRP A 124 12.18 -5.19 -8.43
C TRP A 124 13.25 -4.11 -8.29
N PHE A 125 13.35 -3.53 -7.10
CA PHE A 125 14.28 -2.43 -6.82
C PHE A 125 15.13 -2.72 -5.59
N SER A 126 16.44 -2.50 -5.72
CA SER A 126 17.35 -2.45 -4.59
C SER A 126 17.10 -1.19 -3.74
N GLU A 127 17.61 -1.19 -2.51
CA GLU A 127 17.47 -0.05 -1.61
C GLU A 127 18.02 1.26 -2.21
N ASP A 128 19.16 1.19 -2.90
CA ASP A 128 19.75 2.35 -3.57
C ASP A 128 18.86 2.88 -4.71
N GLU A 129 18.23 1.99 -5.46
CA GLU A 129 17.32 2.37 -6.55
C GLU A 129 16.02 2.99 -6.01
N LEU A 130 15.48 2.48 -4.89
CA LEU A 130 14.27 3.02 -4.25
C LEU A 130 14.42 4.51 -3.91
N ALA A 131 15.61 4.97 -3.52
CA ALA A 131 15.85 6.35 -3.16
C ALA A 131 15.55 7.34 -4.31
N SER A 132 15.70 6.90 -5.56
CA SER A 132 15.51 7.72 -6.78
C SER A 132 14.09 7.68 -7.34
N LEU A 133 13.24 6.76 -6.88
CA LEU A 133 11.90 6.59 -7.43
C LEU A 133 10.95 7.74 -7.02
N PRO A 134 10.07 8.19 -7.92
CA PRO A 134 9.01 9.12 -7.56
C PRO A 134 7.98 8.42 -6.65
N MET A 135 7.86 8.88 -5.41
CA MET A 135 6.99 8.33 -4.38
C MET A 135 6.29 9.44 -3.60
N SER A 136 5.15 9.09 -2.98
CA SER A 136 4.51 9.96 -1.98
C SER A 136 5.32 9.99 -0.67
N GLU A 137 5.08 10.98 0.18
CA GLU A 137 5.68 11.01 1.52
C GLU A 137 5.20 9.82 2.36
N ALA A 138 3.92 9.45 2.28
CA ALA A 138 3.39 8.25 2.93
C ALA A 138 4.17 6.98 2.55
N THR A 139 4.43 6.78 1.24
CA THR A 139 5.24 5.64 0.78
C THR A 139 6.66 5.68 1.33
N ARG A 140 7.29 6.87 1.36
CA ARG A 140 8.65 7.01 1.94
C ARG A 140 8.68 6.67 3.42
N LEU A 141 7.66 7.08 4.18
CA LEU A 141 7.54 6.77 5.61
C LEU A 141 7.38 5.25 5.85
N THR A 142 6.50 4.60 5.08
CA THR A 142 6.30 3.15 5.21
C THR A 142 7.56 2.37 4.83
N LEU A 143 8.26 2.78 3.75
CA LEU A 143 9.51 2.15 3.33
C LEU A 143 10.62 2.28 4.37
N ARG A 144 10.77 3.41 5.06
CA ARG A 144 11.70 3.53 6.18
C ARG A 144 11.44 2.45 7.24
N GLY A 145 10.17 2.25 7.63
CA GLY A 145 9.82 1.18 8.57
C GLY A 145 10.09 -0.23 8.06
N VAL A 146 10.03 -0.45 6.73
CA VAL A 146 10.35 -1.73 6.09
C VAL A 146 11.86 -1.99 6.02
N LEU A 147 12.66 -0.93 5.79
CA LEU A 147 14.11 -1.04 5.59
C LEU A 147 14.87 -0.97 6.92
N ASP A 148 14.50 -0.04 7.80
CA ASP A 148 15.30 0.33 8.99
C ASP A 148 14.83 -0.34 10.29
N ALA A 149 13.76 -1.14 10.25
CA ALA A 149 13.13 -1.70 11.46
C ALA A 149 12.95 -0.64 12.56
N VAL A 150 12.27 0.45 12.23
CA VAL A 150 12.09 1.61 13.12
C VAL A 150 11.53 1.17 14.47
N PRO A 151 12.16 1.56 15.59
CA PRO A 151 11.65 1.24 16.91
C PRO A 151 10.24 1.83 17.14
N PHE A 152 9.42 1.15 17.92
CA PHE A 152 8.15 1.69 18.37
C PHE A 152 8.36 3.03 19.10
N GLU A 153 7.73 4.09 18.62
CA GLU A 153 7.71 5.39 19.29
C GLU A 153 6.51 5.45 20.25
N PRO A 154 6.75 5.73 21.55
CA PRO A 154 5.65 5.86 22.49
C PRO A 154 4.76 7.06 22.15
N ALA A 155 3.48 6.96 22.48
CA ALA A 155 2.53 8.04 22.28
C ALA A 155 2.96 9.32 23.03
N THR A 156 2.87 10.45 22.35
CA THR A 156 3.18 11.77 22.91
C THR A 156 1.93 12.53 23.37
N TRP A 157 0.73 11.94 23.12
CA TRP A 157 -0.52 12.55 23.52
C TRP A 157 -0.69 12.50 25.05
N LEU A 158 -0.97 13.66 25.62
CA LEU A 158 -1.34 13.83 27.03
C LEU A 158 -2.76 14.43 27.08
N PRO A 159 -3.62 14.04 28.05
CA PRO A 159 -4.96 14.61 28.21
C PRO A 159 -4.92 16.09 28.64
#